data_1eec30c6bd5e8d25f3980f85de55c126
#
_entry.id   1eec30c6bd5e8d25f3980f85de55c126
#
_cell.length_a   1.000
_cell.length_b   1.000
_cell.length_c   1.000
_cell.angle_alpha   90.00
_cell.angle_beta   90.00
_cell.angle_gamma   90.00
#
_symmetry.space_group_name_H-M   'P 1'
#
loop_
_entity.id
_entity.type
_entity.pdbx_description
1 polymer ?
#
loop_
_entity_poly.entity_id
_entity_poly.type
_entity_poly.pdbx_seq_one_letter_code
_entity_poly.pdbx_strand_id
1 'polypeptide(L)'
;MSNNDNYHQLTRTFQRLSRFSHLSAIASWDMFTMMPPGGSKARGEALAELSVLEHQLLTDPKVATCIAAAQQEDLNDVEQANLREMSRLHHQASLLPESLVEAKSLAGSRCEHAWRSQRPANDWEGFSENLKEVVKYSREEARLRAEAKGCSPYDALLDIFEPGMTSAQLDVLFADVKSWLPDLLNKVVAKQSQQSLIAPVGPFPTAVQRELGLETMAQLGFDFTAGRLDISAHPFCGGVPEDVRITTRYDENELLSALFGVIHETGHARYEQNLPRSWSGQPIALARSTAIHESQSLFFEMQLGRSKAFLMRLIPAVTRHFGNQAAFEESNFIAWNQQVKPGFIRVDADEVSYPAHVILRYEIERALINGDIEVDDIPALWNEKMQAWLGLSTIGNYRNGCMQDIHWTDGGFGYFPSYTLGAMYAAQLFSAANRALPDLNQSIAQGEFGALFEWLRQNIWQHGSRFTTEQLITQATGEPLSSRYFRSHLEARYL
;
A
#
# COMPACT_ATOMS: atom_id res chain seq x y z
N MET A 1 -19.07 -39.20 3.40
CA MET A 1 -18.19 -38.20 4.02
C MET A 1 -16.94 -38.18 3.19
N SER A 2 -16.62 -37.10 2.50
CA SER A 2 -15.36 -36.96 1.76
C SER A 2 -14.21 -37.05 2.76
N ASN A 3 -13.23 -37.92 2.47
CA ASN A 3 -12.08 -38.11 3.34
C ASN A 3 -11.02 -37.06 3.03
N ASN A 4 -11.28 -35.78 3.42
CA ASN A 4 -10.41 -34.63 3.16
C ASN A 4 -9.35 -34.47 4.27
N ASP A 5 -8.73 -35.58 4.67
CA ASP A 5 -7.82 -35.63 5.83
C ASP A 5 -6.60 -34.71 5.65
N ASN A 6 -6.03 -34.65 4.44
CA ASN A 6 -4.86 -33.83 4.15
C ASN A 6 -5.20 -32.34 4.15
N TYR A 7 -6.33 -31.95 3.54
CA TYR A 7 -6.82 -30.58 3.57
C TYR A 7 -7.08 -30.13 5.03
N HIS A 8 -7.73 -30.96 5.85
CA HIS A 8 -7.94 -30.67 7.26
C HIS A 8 -6.64 -30.58 8.07
N GLN A 9 -5.61 -31.34 7.72
CA GLN A 9 -4.29 -31.20 8.33
C GLN A 9 -3.65 -29.86 7.98
N LEU A 10 -3.72 -29.43 6.71
CA LEU A 10 -3.27 -28.11 6.27
C LEU A 10 -4.01 -27.00 7.01
N THR A 11 -5.35 -27.06 7.11
CA THR A 11 -6.11 -26.03 7.83
C THR A 11 -5.66 -25.87 9.28
N ARG A 12 -5.33 -26.96 9.98
CA ARG A 12 -4.78 -26.89 11.33
C ARG A 12 -3.39 -26.24 11.38
N THR A 13 -2.54 -26.54 10.39
CA THR A 13 -1.19 -25.95 10.29
C THR A 13 -1.29 -24.44 10.04
N PHE A 14 -2.09 -24.01 9.07
CA PHE A 14 -2.28 -22.60 8.76
C PHE A 14 -2.99 -21.83 9.88
N GLN A 15 -3.93 -22.47 10.59
CA GLN A 15 -4.51 -21.87 11.81
C GLN A 15 -3.46 -21.63 12.90
N ARG A 16 -2.48 -22.51 13.03
CA ARG A 16 -1.37 -22.33 13.98
C ARG A 16 -0.44 -21.20 13.51
N LEU A 17 -0.08 -21.16 12.22
CA LEU A 17 0.69 -20.08 11.63
C LEU A 17 0.02 -18.72 11.86
N SER A 18 -1.27 -18.60 11.58
CA SER A 18 -2.03 -17.37 11.82
C SER A 18 -1.93 -16.87 13.26
N ARG A 19 -1.90 -17.75 14.26
CA ARG A 19 -1.75 -17.36 15.66
C ARG A 19 -0.36 -16.80 15.97
N PHE A 20 0.69 -17.36 15.36
CA PHE A 20 2.04 -16.83 15.49
C PHE A 20 2.19 -15.50 14.75
N SER A 21 1.65 -15.40 13.53
CA SER A 21 1.62 -14.13 12.78
C SER A 21 0.90 -13.01 13.54
N HIS A 22 -0.18 -13.34 14.29
CA HIS A 22 -0.82 -12.38 15.20
C HIS A 22 0.15 -11.87 16.28
N LEU A 23 0.90 -12.76 16.92
CA LEU A 23 1.89 -12.35 17.93
C LEU A 23 3.00 -11.51 17.31
N SER A 24 3.49 -11.88 16.12
CA SER A 24 4.47 -11.10 15.35
C SER A 24 3.94 -9.70 15.03
N ALA A 25 2.70 -9.59 14.55
CA ALA A 25 2.07 -8.33 14.19
C ALA A 25 1.97 -7.37 15.39
N ILE A 26 1.51 -7.85 16.55
CA ILE A 26 1.42 -7.04 17.78
C ILE A 26 2.79 -6.65 18.31
N ALA A 27 3.76 -7.57 18.30
CA ALA A 27 5.12 -7.31 18.74
C ALA A 27 5.83 -6.27 17.84
N SER A 28 5.60 -6.36 16.51
CA SER A 28 6.10 -5.39 15.53
C SER A 28 5.45 -4.02 15.70
N TRP A 29 4.12 -3.98 15.86
CA TRP A 29 3.40 -2.74 16.12
C TRP A 29 3.94 -2.03 17.38
N ASP A 30 4.10 -2.77 18.50
CA ASP A 30 4.62 -2.23 19.74
C ASP A 30 6.05 -1.67 19.60
N MET A 31 6.88 -2.32 18.79
CA MET A 31 8.25 -1.87 18.48
C MET A 31 8.29 -0.47 17.85
N PHE A 32 7.30 -0.12 17.01
CA PHE A 32 7.23 1.19 16.36
C PHE A 32 6.45 2.24 17.15
N THR A 33 5.76 1.86 18.22
CA THR A 33 4.84 2.75 18.95
C THR A 33 5.19 2.92 20.44
N MET A 34 5.08 1.86 21.23
CA MET A 34 5.10 1.93 22.70
C MET A 34 6.36 1.34 23.34
N MET A 35 7.16 0.57 22.60
CA MET A 35 8.32 -0.11 23.17
C MET A 35 9.36 0.90 23.67
N PRO A 36 9.84 0.75 24.93
CA PRO A 36 10.93 1.59 25.41
C PRO A 36 12.24 1.31 24.64
N PRO A 37 13.10 2.32 24.39
CA PRO A 37 14.33 2.16 23.59
C PRO A 37 15.25 1.03 24.07
N GLY A 38 15.30 0.76 25.36
CA GLY A 38 16.09 -0.33 25.94
C GLY A 38 15.57 -1.73 25.58
N GLY A 39 14.35 -1.85 25.05
CA GLY A 39 13.73 -3.12 24.65
C GLY A 39 14.15 -3.63 23.27
N SER A 40 14.79 -2.80 22.42
CA SER A 40 15.01 -3.07 21.00
C SER A 40 15.73 -4.40 20.74
N LYS A 41 16.80 -4.69 21.48
CA LYS A 41 17.57 -5.93 21.32
C LYS A 41 16.71 -7.17 21.64
N ALA A 42 16.07 -7.19 22.82
CA ALA A 42 15.26 -8.32 23.27
C ALA A 42 14.05 -8.55 22.34
N ARG A 43 13.40 -7.48 21.85
CA ARG A 43 12.31 -7.55 20.91
C ARG A 43 12.77 -8.10 19.55
N GLY A 44 13.91 -7.62 19.03
CA GLY A 44 14.48 -8.13 17.78
C GLY A 44 14.83 -9.61 17.86
N GLU A 45 15.47 -10.06 18.94
CA GLU A 45 15.77 -11.48 19.17
C GLU A 45 14.50 -12.34 19.24
N ALA A 46 13.45 -11.89 19.95
CA ALA A 46 12.18 -12.62 20.07
C ALA A 46 11.43 -12.72 18.72
N LEU A 47 11.39 -11.63 17.94
CA LEU A 47 10.78 -11.63 16.60
C LEU A 47 11.55 -12.51 15.62
N ALA A 48 12.89 -12.54 15.70
CA ALA A 48 13.71 -13.43 14.87
C ALA A 48 13.41 -14.90 15.16
N GLU A 49 13.36 -15.31 16.42
CA GLU A 49 13.00 -16.67 16.81
C GLU A 49 11.59 -17.06 16.35
N LEU A 50 10.63 -16.15 16.48
CA LEU A 50 9.26 -16.38 16.03
C LEU A 50 9.18 -16.53 14.51
N SER A 51 9.92 -15.70 13.76
CA SER A 51 10.02 -15.80 12.30
C SER A 51 10.62 -17.14 11.84
N VAL A 52 11.67 -17.63 12.52
CA VAL A 52 12.25 -18.96 12.26
C VAL A 52 11.21 -20.05 12.51
N LEU A 53 10.46 -19.97 13.60
CA LEU A 53 9.40 -20.95 13.90
C LEU A 53 8.29 -20.95 12.85
N GLU A 54 7.83 -19.77 12.42
CA GLU A 54 6.82 -19.63 11.35
C GLU A 54 7.35 -20.24 10.03
N HIS A 55 8.58 -19.93 9.67
CA HIS A 55 9.22 -20.45 8.47
C HIS A 55 9.33 -21.99 8.51
N GLN A 56 9.81 -22.56 9.62
CA GLN A 56 9.92 -24.01 9.79
C GLN A 56 8.56 -24.72 9.70
N LEU A 57 7.51 -24.14 10.28
CA LEU A 57 6.16 -24.68 10.18
C LEU A 57 5.62 -24.63 8.75
N LEU A 58 5.88 -23.56 8.04
CA LEU A 58 5.40 -23.35 6.67
C LEU A 58 6.15 -24.23 5.67
N THR A 59 7.45 -24.46 5.87
CA THR A 59 8.33 -25.24 4.96
C THR A 59 8.49 -26.70 5.38
N ASP A 60 7.79 -27.19 6.42
CA ASP A 60 7.83 -28.61 6.82
C ASP A 60 7.50 -29.50 5.60
N PRO A 61 8.30 -30.50 5.26
CA PRO A 61 8.06 -31.44 4.15
C PRO A 61 6.67 -32.07 4.16
N LYS A 62 6.05 -32.22 5.34
CA LYS A 62 4.67 -32.70 5.47
C LYS A 62 3.66 -31.72 4.83
N VAL A 63 3.92 -30.42 4.86
CA VAL A 63 3.03 -29.42 4.23
C VAL A 63 3.01 -29.65 2.72
N ALA A 64 4.17 -29.82 2.07
CA ALA A 64 4.26 -30.15 0.64
C ALA A 64 3.50 -31.44 0.31
N THR A 65 3.71 -32.49 1.11
CA THR A 65 3.03 -33.78 0.93
C THR A 65 1.51 -33.64 1.05
N CYS A 66 1.05 -32.92 2.07
CA CYS A 66 -0.38 -32.67 2.27
C CYS A 66 -0.99 -31.81 1.16
N ILE A 67 -0.27 -30.79 0.64
CA ILE A 67 -0.73 -29.97 -0.50
C ILE A 67 -0.94 -30.87 -1.72
N ALA A 68 0.04 -31.70 -2.09
CA ALA A 68 -0.05 -32.59 -3.23
C ALA A 68 -1.21 -33.60 -3.11
N ALA A 69 -1.43 -34.13 -1.91
CA ALA A 69 -2.53 -35.05 -1.63
C ALA A 69 -3.90 -34.35 -1.64
N ALA A 70 -4.02 -33.19 -1.01
CA ALA A 70 -5.25 -32.41 -0.95
C ALA A 70 -5.73 -31.93 -2.33
N GLN A 71 -4.84 -31.73 -3.29
CA GLN A 71 -5.19 -31.45 -4.70
C GLN A 71 -6.00 -32.57 -5.38
N GLN A 72 -5.97 -33.78 -4.82
CA GLN A 72 -6.71 -34.96 -5.31
C GLN A 72 -7.98 -35.22 -4.49
N GLU A 73 -8.27 -34.44 -3.45
CA GLU A 73 -9.45 -34.54 -2.62
C GLU A 73 -10.66 -33.82 -3.26
N ASP A 74 -11.86 -34.22 -2.90
CA ASP A 74 -13.11 -33.59 -3.39
C ASP A 74 -13.39 -32.32 -2.56
N LEU A 75 -12.79 -31.21 -3.00
CA LEU A 75 -12.86 -29.91 -2.34
C LEU A 75 -13.90 -29.02 -3.03
N ASN A 76 -14.69 -28.29 -2.23
CA ASN A 76 -15.57 -27.25 -2.76
C ASN A 76 -14.76 -26.00 -3.21
N ASP A 77 -15.42 -25.04 -3.88
CA ASP A 77 -14.78 -23.85 -4.44
C ASP A 77 -13.99 -23.03 -3.42
N VAL A 78 -14.48 -22.91 -2.18
CA VAL A 78 -13.83 -22.17 -1.10
C VAL A 78 -12.57 -22.93 -0.64
N GLU A 79 -12.67 -24.22 -0.46
CA GLU A 79 -11.54 -25.09 -0.05
C GLU A 79 -10.47 -25.11 -1.13
N GLN A 80 -10.85 -25.18 -2.41
CA GLN A 80 -9.91 -25.10 -3.54
C GLN A 80 -9.18 -23.73 -3.57
N ALA A 81 -9.91 -22.64 -3.37
CA ALA A 81 -9.31 -21.31 -3.29
C ALA A 81 -8.35 -21.20 -2.09
N ASN A 82 -8.71 -21.75 -0.93
CA ASN A 82 -7.84 -21.78 0.25
C ASN A 82 -6.59 -22.62 0.01
N LEU A 83 -6.73 -23.80 -0.59
CA LEU A 83 -5.60 -24.67 -0.95
C LEU A 83 -4.65 -24.00 -1.94
N ARG A 84 -5.19 -23.24 -2.91
CA ARG A 84 -4.40 -22.41 -3.83
C ARG A 84 -3.51 -21.41 -3.08
N GLU A 85 -4.07 -20.66 -2.12
CA GLU A 85 -3.31 -19.69 -1.34
C GLU A 85 -2.32 -20.37 -0.37
N MET A 86 -2.69 -21.51 0.25
CA MET A 86 -1.76 -22.34 1.04
C MET A 86 -0.56 -22.81 0.21
N SER A 87 -0.83 -23.30 -1.00
CA SER A 87 0.21 -23.73 -1.93
C SER A 87 1.12 -22.59 -2.35
N ARG A 88 0.54 -21.42 -2.64
CA ARG A 88 1.32 -20.22 -2.99
C ARG A 88 2.26 -19.78 -1.87
N LEU A 89 1.77 -19.69 -0.64
CA LEU A 89 2.58 -19.29 0.52
C LEU A 89 3.70 -20.32 0.80
N HIS A 90 3.38 -21.60 0.78
CA HIS A 90 4.38 -22.65 0.96
C HIS A 90 5.45 -22.60 -0.13
N HIS A 91 5.06 -22.47 -1.40
CA HIS A 91 5.99 -22.37 -2.52
C HIS A 91 6.91 -21.16 -2.40
N GLN A 92 6.35 -19.98 -2.07
CA GLN A 92 7.15 -18.77 -1.88
C GLN A 92 8.18 -18.91 -0.76
N ALA A 93 7.83 -19.57 0.35
CA ALA A 93 8.72 -19.78 1.49
C ALA A 93 9.80 -20.84 1.25
N SER A 94 9.47 -21.89 0.47
CA SER A 94 10.36 -23.05 0.26
C SER A 94 11.31 -22.90 -0.92
N LEU A 95 11.14 -21.86 -1.74
CA LEU A 95 11.84 -21.74 -3.01
C LEU A 95 13.31 -21.32 -2.86
N LEU A 96 13.60 -20.47 -1.87
CA LEU A 96 14.92 -19.88 -1.73
C LEU A 96 15.80 -20.67 -0.78
N PRO A 97 17.11 -20.87 -1.12
CA PRO A 97 18.08 -21.41 -0.17
C PRO A 97 18.20 -20.49 1.07
N GLU A 98 18.29 -21.08 2.27
CA GLU A 98 18.48 -20.35 3.54
C GLU A 98 19.67 -19.39 3.48
N SER A 99 20.78 -19.80 2.85
CA SER A 99 21.98 -18.95 2.68
C SER A 99 21.71 -17.68 1.87
N LEU A 100 20.84 -17.72 0.86
CA LEU A 100 20.47 -16.55 0.10
C LEU A 100 19.56 -15.62 0.92
N VAL A 101 18.59 -16.18 1.66
CA VAL A 101 17.69 -15.42 2.54
C VAL A 101 18.50 -14.69 3.61
N GLU A 102 19.44 -15.38 4.25
CA GLU A 102 20.36 -14.79 5.25
C GLU A 102 21.23 -13.68 4.64
N ALA A 103 21.88 -13.95 3.52
CA ALA A 103 22.76 -12.99 2.85
C ALA A 103 22.00 -11.72 2.43
N LYS A 104 20.80 -11.86 1.83
CA LYS A 104 19.94 -10.74 1.45
C LYS A 104 19.50 -9.93 2.67
N SER A 105 19.08 -10.58 3.75
CA SER A 105 18.66 -9.93 4.98
C SER A 105 19.79 -9.12 5.62
N LEU A 106 21.00 -9.66 5.68
CA LEU A 106 22.19 -8.96 6.20
C LEU A 106 22.58 -7.79 5.31
N ALA A 107 22.54 -7.93 3.98
CA ALA A 107 22.83 -6.85 3.04
C ALA A 107 21.80 -5.71 3.18
N GLY A 108 20.52 -6.04 3.25
CA GLY A 108 19.43 -5.08 3.43
C GLY A 108 19.56 -4.31 4.75
N SER A 109 19.77 -5.01 5.85
CA SER A 109 19.97 -4.37 7.17
C SER A 109 21.16 -3.41 7.19
N ARG A 110 22.30 -3.78 6.57
CA ARG A 110 23.45 -2.88 6.45
C ARG A 110 23.14 -1.67 5.58
N CYS A 111 22.51 -1.89 4.44
CA CYS A 111 22.13 -0.84 3.49
C CYS A 111 21.17 0.16 4.13
N GLU A 112 20.10 -0.31 4.77
CA GLU A 112 19.14 0.55 5.48
C GLU A 112 19.78 1.34 6.60
N HIS A 113 20.60 0.70 7.43
CA HIS A 113 21.28 1.37 8.54
C HIS A 113 22.21 2.49 8.03
N ALA A 114 23.00 2.22 7.00
CA ALA A 114 23.88 3.21 6.39
C ALA A 114 23.10 4.34 5.70
N TRP A 115 22.01 4.02 5.01
CA TRP A 115 21.13 4.96 4.32
C TRP A 115 20.62 6.07 5.26
N ARG A 116 20.34 5.77 6.53
CA ARG A 116 19.84 6.74 7.51
C ARG A 116 20.77 7.93 7.69
N SER A 117 22.08 7.76 7.49
CA SER A 117 23.08 8.83 7.55
C SER A 117 23.51 9.31 6.16
N GLN A 118 23.59 8.40 5.19
CA GLN A 118 24.04 8.69 3.82
C GLN A 118 23.03 9.56 3.06
N ARG A 119 21.73 9.30 3.22
CA ARG A 119 20.68 10.10 2.58
C ARG A 119 20.72 11.58 3.02
N PRO A 120 20.68 11.93 4.31
CA PRO A 120 20.81 13.33 4.74
C PRO A 120 22.10 14.00 4.27
N ALA A 121 23.20 13.24 4.21
CA ALA A 121 24.50 13.70 3.71
C ALA A 121 24.57 13.84 2.19
N ASN A 122 23.55 13.40 1.45
CA ASN A 122 23.55 13.34 -0.02
C ASN A 122 24.66 12.46 -0.60
N ASP A 123 25.09 11.44 0.14
CA ASP A 123 26.21 10.54 -0.15
C ASP A 123 25.75 9.38 -1.06
N TRP A 124 25.67 9.63 -2.36
CA TRP A 124 25.35 8.59 -3.35
C TRP A 124 26.45 7.54 -3.46
N GLU A 125 27.71 7.96 -3.44
CA GLU A 125 28.86 7.05 -3.61
C GLU A 125 28.87 5.98 -2.52
N GLY A 126 28.76 6.37 -1.26
CA GLY A 126 28.68 5.43 -0.14
C GLY A 126 27.41 4.58 -0.18
N PHE A 127 26.26 5.15 -0.56
CA PHE A 127 25.00 4.42 -0.65
C PHE A 127 25.01 3.39 -1.77
N SER A 128 25.52 3.73 -2.96
CA SER A 128 25.54 2.85 -4.12
C SER A 128 26.31 1.54 -3.86
N GLU A 129 27.38 1.59 -3.09
CA GLU A 129 28.14 0.39 -2.73
C GLU A 129 27.32 -0.60 -1.90
N ASN A 130 26.54 -0.10 -0.94
CA ASN A 130 25.63 -0.95 -0.16
C ASN A 130 24.47 -1.47 -1.03
N LEU A 131 23.91 -0.63 -1.90
CA LEU A 131 22.81 -1.01 -2.78
C LEU A 131 23.21 -2.06 -3.80
N LYS A 132 24.45 -2.04 -4.33
CA LYS A 132 24.99 -3.06 -5.25
C LYS A 132 24.90 -4.46 -4.65
N GLU A 133 25.18 -4.60 -3.35
CA GLU A 133 25.09 -5.90 -2.69
C GLU A 133 23.62 -6.37 -2.55
N VAL A 134 22.70 -5.46 -2.18
CA VAL A 134 21.27 -5.77 -2.14
C VAL A 134 20.74 -6.17 -3.50
N VAL A 135 21.09 -5.43 -4.56
CA VAL A 135 20.68 -5.73 -5.94
C VAL A 135 21.22 -7.08 -6.40
N LYS A 136 22.46 -7.42 -6.07
CA LYS A 136 23.05 -8.72 -6.37
C LYS A 136 22.18 -9.87 -5.85
N TYR A 137 21.82 -9.86 -4.57
CA TYR A 137 21.01 -10.92 -3.97
C TYR A 137 19.55 -10.86 -4.43
N SER A 138 19.02 -9.68 -4.70
CA SER A 138 17.66 -9.54 -5.24
C SER A 138 17.56 -10.07 -6.69
N ARG A 139 18.60 -9.91 -7.52
CA ARG A 139 18.69 -10.54 -8.86
C ARG A 139 18.77 -12.07 -8.76
N GLU A 140 19.52 -12.60 -7.79
CA GLU A 140 19.60 -14.04 -7.57
C GLU A 140 18.25 -14.63 -7.11
N GLU A 141 17.58 -13.98 -6.16
CA GLU A 141 16.21 -14.34 -5.76
C GLU A 141 15.25 -14.29 -6.95
N ALA A 142 15.25 -13.19 -7.70
CA ALA A 142 14.40 -13.00 -8.88
C ALA A 142 14.61 -14.11 -9.92
N ARG A 143 15.86 -14.50 -10.18
CA ARG A 143 16.20 -15.59 -11.11
C ARG A 143 15.65 -16.94 -10.64
N LEU A 144 15.85 -17.29 -9.36
CA LEU A 144 15.35 -18.56 -8.82
C LEU A 144 13.83 -18.64 -8.88
N ARG A 145 13.15 -17.55 -8.50
CA ARG A 145 11.69 -17.47 -8.58
C ARG A 145 11.18 -17.53 -10.02
N ALA A 146 11.88 -16.85 -10.94
CA ALA A 146 11.54 -16.84 -12.36
C ALA A 146 11.69 -18.21 -13.01
N GLU A 147 12.77 -18.95 -12.69
CA GLU A 147 12.99 -20.32 -13.15
C GLU A 147 11.87 -21.26 -12.68
N ALA A 148 11.48 -21.15 -11.41
CA ALA A 148 10.41 -21.97 -10.85
C ALA A 148 9.03 -21.69 -11.43
N LYS A 149 8.76 -20.42 -11.80
CA LYS A 149 7.47 -19.97 -12.31
C LYS A 149 7.38 -19.92 -13.83
N GLY A 150 8.50 -19.89 -14.54
CA GLY A 150 8.56 -19.74 -16.00
C GLY A 150 8.20 -18.32 -16.48
N CYS A 151 8.66 -17.28 -15.78
CA CYS A 151 8.41 -15.88 -16.09
C CYS A 151 9.70 -15.05 -16.10
N SER A 152 9.60 -13.72 -16.33
CA SER A 152 10.76 -12.83 -16.21
C SER A 152 11.22 -12.65 -14.77
N PRO A 153 12.49 -12.29 -14.49
CA PRO A 153 12.97 -12.03 -13.15
C PRO A 153 12.15 -10.97 -12.41
N TYR A 154 11.82 -9.86 -13.07
CA TYR A 154 11.01 -8.81 -12.44
C TYR A 154 9.58 -9.26 -12.17
N ASP A 155 8.93 -9.99 -13.09
CA ASP A 155 7.57 -10.53 -12.86
C ASP A 155 7.52 -11.47 -11.66
N ALA A 156 8.60 -12.20 -11.40
CA ALA A 156 8.68 -13.10 -10.26
C ALA A 156 8.70 -12.35 -8.91
N LEU A 157 9.32 -11.17 -8.84
CA LEU A 157 9.27 -10.29 -7.66
C LEU A 157 7.94 -9.54 -7.55
N LEU A 158 7.42 -9.05 -8.67
CA LEU A 158 6.10 -8.40 -8.72
C LEU A 158 4.99 -9.31 -8.19
N ASP A 159 5.02 -10.60 -8.51
CA ASP A 159 4.03 -11.59 -8.06
C ASP A 159 3.98 -11.80 -6.54
N ILE A 160 5.02 -11.40 -5.81
CA ILE A 160 5.02 -11.43 -4.35
C ILE A 160 3.94 -10.47 -3.81
N PHE A 161 3.83 -9.29 -4.41
CA PHE A 161 2.94 -8.21 -4.01
C PHE A 161 1.62 -8.22 -4.76
N GLU A 162 1.67 -8.51 -6.07
CA GLU A 162 0.54 -8.51 -7.00
C GLU A 162 0.40 -9.88 -7.69
N PRO A 163 -0.15 -10.90 -7.00
CA PRO A 163 -0.25 -12.25 -7.56
C PRO A 163 -1.01 -12.28 -8.89
N GLY A 164 -0.31 -12.72 -9.95
CA GLY A 164 -0.84 -12.85 -11.30
C GLY A 164 -0.68 -11.62 -12.18
N MET A 165 -0.16 -10.48 -11.67
CA MET A 165 0.19 -9.32 -12.47
C MET A 165 1.54 -9.54 -13.18
N THR A 166 1.68 -9.02 -14.40
CA THR A 166 2.92 -9.09 -15.18
C THR A 166 3.39 -7.71 -15.62
N SER A 167 4.69 -7.57 -15.87
CA SER A 167 5.24 -6.33 -16.43
C SER A 167 4.63 -5.98 -17.80
N ALA A 168 4.26 -6.96 -18.60
CA ALA A 168 3.57 -6.74 -19.86
C ALA A 168 2.20 -6.04 -19.68
N GLN A 169 1.44 -6.42 -18.66
CA GLN A 169 0.18 -5.75 -18.32
C GLN A 169 0.42 -4.35 -17.76
N LEU A 170 1.43 -4.20 -16.89
CA LEU A 170 1.83 -2.89 -16.34
C LEU A 170 2.29 -1.93 -17.45
N ASP A 171 3.06 -2.42 -18.43
CA ASP A 171 3.52 -1.60 -19.54
C ASP A 171 2.36 -0.99 -20.33
N VAL A 172 1.29 -1.75 -20.57
CA VAL A 172 0.09 -1.24 -21.24
C VAL A 172 -0.59 -0.15 -20.41
N LEU A 173 -0.81 -0.41 -19.12
CA LEU A 173 -1.46 0.54 -18.20
C LEU A 173 -0.63 1.82 -18.03
N PHE A 174 0.67 1.67 -17.81
CA PHE A 174 1.55 2.82 -17.57
C PHE A 174 1.90 3.58 -18.84
N ALA A 175 1.95 2.94 -20.00
CA ALA A 175 2.06 3.64 -21.28
C ALA A 175 0.84 4.53 -21.54
N ASP A 176 -0.37 4.04 -21.23
CA ASP A 176 -1.57 4.87 -21.31
C ASP A 176 -1.45 6.09 -20.38
N VAL A 177 -1.13 5.88 -19.11
CA VAL A 177 -0.97 6.99 -18.14
C VAL A 177 0.07 8.01 -18.61
N LYS A 178 1.23 7.55 -19.07
CA LYS A 178 2.30 8.43 -19.60
C LYS A 178 1.84 9.26 -20.81
N SER A 179 0.89 8.76 -21.57
CA SER A 179 0.42 9.44 -22.80
C SER A 179 -0.36 10.72 -22.54
N TRP A 180 -1.00 10.83 -21.37
CA TRP A 180 -1.87 11.97 -21.05
C TRP A 180 -1.49 12.72 -19.75
N LEU A 181 -0.77 12.08 -18.83
CA LEU A 181 -0.47 12.65 -17.51
C LEU A 181 0.32 13.97 -17.56
N PRO A 182 1.41 14.11 -18.36
CA PRO A 182 2.16 15.36 -18.41
C PRO A 182 1.31 16.55 -18.91
N ASP A 183 0.45 16.32 -19.91
CA ASP A 183 -0.46 17.34 -20.44
C ASP A 183 -1.52 17.74 -19.41
N LEU A 184 -2.11 16.76 -18.72
CA LEU A 184 -3.05 16.99 -17.62
C LEU A 184 -2.39 17.81 -16.50
N LEU A 185 -1.19 17.41 -16.05
CA LEU A 185 -0.45 18.10 -15.01
C LEU A 185 -0.20 19.57 -15.36
N ASN A 186 0.28 19.83 -16.58
CA ASN A 186 0.51 21.18 -17.06
C ASN A 186 -0.78 22.03 -17.07
N LYS A 187 -1.91 21.47 -17.54
CA LYS A 187 -3.20 22.15 -17.55
C LYS A 187 -3.69 22.48 -16.14
N VAL A 188 -3.57 21.54 -15.22
CA VAL A 188 -4.00 21.74 -13.83
C VAL A 188 -3.13 22.80 -13.15
N VAL A 189 -1.81 22.71 -13.27
CA VAL A 189 -0.89 23.71 -12.68
C VAL A 189 -1.17 25.10 -13.27
N ALA A 190 -1.36 25.22 -14.59
CA ALA A 190 -1.69 26.50 -15.23
C ALA A 190 -3.03 27.08 -14.72
N LYS A 191 -4.06 26.23 -14.56
CA LYS A 191 -5.36 26.66 -13.99
C LYS A 191 -5.21 27.12 -12.55
N GLN A 192 -4.49 26.35 -11.72
CA GLN A 192 -4.34 26.63 -10.30
C GLN A 192 -3.40 27.82 -10.01
N SER A 193 -2.47 28.14 -10.90
CA SER A 193 -1.58 29.30 -10.76
C SER A 193 -2.34 30.65 -10.70
N GLN A 194 -3.60 30.68 -11.14
CA GLN A 194 -4.47 31.84 -11.08
C GLN A 194 -5.23 31.98 -9.73
N GLN A 195 -5.11 30.97 -8.85
CA GLN A 195 -5.83 30.94 -7.58
C GLN A 195 -4.99 31.61 -6.47
N SER A 196 -5.63 32.44 -5.67
CA SER A 196 -5.04 32.96 -4.43
C SER A 196 -5.65 32.20 -3.26
N LEU A 197 -4.87 31.33 -2.63
CA LEU A 197 -5.34 30.49 -1.54
C LEU A 197 -4.84 31.00 -0.19
N ILE A 198 -5.73 30.93 0.79
CA ILE A 198 -5.46 31.27 2.19
C ILE A 198 -5.14 29.98 2.94
N ALA A 199 -3.90 29.87 3.43
CA ALA A 199 -3.51 28.75 4.27
C ALA A 199 -4.11 28.87 5.68
N PRO A 200 -4.47 27.76 6.33
CA PRO A 200 -4.83 27.77 7.74
C PRO A 200 -3.67 28.24 8.62
N VAL A 201 -4.02 28.96 9.69
CA VAL A 201 -3.04 29.51 10.63
C VAL A 201 -3.05 28.68 11.91
N GLY A 202 -1.88 28.08 12.25
CA GLY A 202 -1.68 27.33 13.48
C GLY A 202 -1.41 28.22 14.70
N PRO A 203 -1.01 27.64 15.87
CA PRO A 203 -0.71 26.22 15.99
C PRO A 203 -1.96 25.33 16.00
N PHE A 204 -1.82 24.10 15.52
CA PHE A 204 -2.84 23.06 15.56
C PHE A 204 -2.46 22.02 16.63
N PRO A 205 -2.91 22.17 17.89
CA PRO A 205 -2.47 21.33 18.98
C PRO A 205 -2.70 19.83 18.70
N THR A 206 -1.70 19.01 18.93
CA THR A 206 -1.72 17.55 18.70
C THR A 206 -2.94 16.87 19.31
N ALA A 207 -3.34 17.25 20.53
CA ALA A 207 -4.52 16.70 21.20
C ALA A 207 -5.80 16.97 20.41
N VAL A 208 -5.96 18.18 19.86
CA VAL A 208 -7.12 18.60 19.08
C VAL A 208 -7.14 17.90 17.70
N GLN A 209 -5.97 17.77 17.06
CA GLN A 209 -5.85 16.97 15.82
C GLN A 209 -6.27 15.52 16.06
N ARG A 210 -5.86 14.94 17.21
CA ARG A 210 -6.24 13.58 17.58
C ARG A 210 -7.75 13.43 17.78
N GLU A 211 -8.40 14.39 18.44
CA GLU A 211 -9.86 14.39 18.63
C GLU A 211 -10.60 14.43 17.28
N LEU A 212 -10.20 15.31 16.37
CA LEU A 212 -10.75 15.39 15.02
C LEU A 212 -10.51 14.08 14.24
N GLY A 213 -9.32 13.48 14.36
CA GLY A 213 -8.99 12.19 13.75
C GLY A 213 -9.91 11.07 14.24
N LEU A 214 -10.09 10.94 15.56
CA LEU A 214 -10.98 9.93 16.16
C LEU A 214 -12.45 10.14 15.76
N GLU A 215 -12.93 11.38 15.72
CA GLU A 215 -14.27 11.71 15.23
C GLU A 215 -14.44 11.30 13.76
N THR A 216 -13.46 11.58 12.92
CA THR A 216 -13.48 11.23 11.50
C THR A 216 -13.44 9.70 11.30
N MET A 217 -12.61 8.98 12.05
CA MET A 217 -12.58 7.51 12.05
C MET A 217 -13.93 6.91 12.41
N ALA A 218 -14.58 7.44 13.46
CA ALA A 218 -15.91 6.98 13.89
C ALA A 218 -16.95 7.20 12.78
N GLN A 219 -16.93 8.35 12.13
CA GLN A 219 -17.81 8.65 10.98
C GLN A 219 -17.57 7.70 9.80
N LEU A 220 -16.30 7.34 9.55
CA LEU A 220 -15.89 6.38 8.52
C LEU A 220 -16.09 4.92 8.94
N GLY A 221 -16.72 4.69 10.10
CA GLY A 221 -17.16 3.38 10.56
C GLY A 221 -16.05 2.49 11.13
N PHE A 222 -14.93 3.06 11.57
CA PHE A 222 -13.87 2.29 12.25
C PHE A 222 -14.44 1.66 13.54
N ASP A 223 -14.22 0.37 13.70
CA ASP A 223 -14.63 -0.36 14.92
C ASP A 223 -13.53 -0.25 15.99
N PHE A 224 -13.76 0.63 16.96
CA PHE A 224 -12.85 0.83 18.09
C PHE A 224 -12.87 -0.33 19.11
N THR A 225 -13.80 -1.28 18.99
CA THR A 225 -13.77 -2.52 19.80
C THR A 225 -12.78 -3.54 19.22
N ALA A 226 -12.41 -3.39 17.96
CA ALA A 226 -11.48 -4.23 17.21
C ALA A 226 -10.30 -3.42 16.64
N GLY A 227 -9.91 -2.32 17.29
CA GLY A 227 -8.79 -1.53 16.83
C GLY A 227 -8.55 -0.25 17.61
N ARG A 228 -7.45 0.47 17.25
CA ARG A 228 -7.04 1.70 17.93
C ARG A 228 -6.19 2.60 17.03
N LEU A 229 -6.05 3.89 17.43
CA LEU A 229 -5.17 4.89 16.82
C LEU A 229 -4.05 5.26 17.79
N ASP A 230 -2.80 5.16 17.33
CA ASP A 230 -1.60 5.54 18.07
C ASP A 230 -0.67 6.45 17.24
N ILE A 231 0.51 6.74 17.77
CA ILE A 231 1.51 7.62 17.14
C ILE A 231 2.71 6.78 16.72
N SER A 232 3.22 7.02 15.51
CA SER A 232 4.49 6.47 15.03
C SER A 232 5.24 7.51 14.17
N ALA A 233 6.51 7.23 13.86
CA ALA A 233 7.30 8.09 12.98
C ALA A 233 6.76 8.13 11.54
N HIS A 234 6.22 7.00 11.07
CA HIS A 234 5.57 6.85 9.78
C HIS A 234 4.20 6.20 9.98
N PRO A 235 3.09 6.80 9.51
CA PRO A 235 1.76 6.20 9.57
C PRO A 235 1.75 4.81 8.95
N PHE A 236 1.02 3.88 9.56
CA PHE A 236 0.79 2.54 9.02
C PHE A 236 -0.44 1.89 9.65
N CYS A 237 -1.00 0.91 8.94
CA CYS A 237 -2.00 -0.01 9.43
C CYS A 237 -1.37 -1.38 9.68
N GLY A 238 -1.62 -1.98 10.84
CA GLY A 238 -1.11 -3.30 11.21
C GLY A 238 -2.05 -4.03 12.16
N GLY A 239 -1.60 -5.18 12.65
CA GLY A 239 -2.40 -6.03 13.51
C GLY A 239 -3.07 -7.18 12.75
N VAL A 240 -4.24 -7.57 13.20
CA VAL A 240 -5.07 -8.64 12.59
C VAL A 240 -6.51 -8.16 12.54
N PRO A 241 -7.40 -8.81 11.78
CA PRO A 241 -8.79 -8.37 11.62
C PRO A 241 -9.57 -8.12 12.93
N GLU A 242 -9.22 -8.82 14.01
CA GLU A 242 -9.83 -8.68 15.34
C GLU A 242 -9.16 -7.61 16.22
N ASP A 243 -7.96 -7.14 15.83
CA ASP A 243 -7.18 -6.12 16.55
C ASP A 243 -6.37 -5.31 15.53
N VAL A 244 -7.06 -4.45 14.77
CA VAL A 244 -6.47 -3.59 13.73
C VAL A 244 -5.96 -2.31 14.37
N ARG A 245 -4.67 -2.04 14.21
CA ARG A 245 -4.00 -0.90 14.81
C ARG A 245 -3.47 0.02 13.74
N ILE A 246 -3.94 1.26 13.74
CA ILE A 246 -3.44 2.29 12.85
C ILE A 246 -2.63 3.33 13.62
N THR A 247 -1.71 3.96 12.92
CA THR A 247 -0.88 5.02 13.50
C THR A 247 -0.93 6.27 12.63
N THR A 248 -0.62 7.41 13.25
CA THR A 248 -0.45 8.68 12.55
C THR A 248 0.72 9.45 13.13
N ARG A 249 1.10 10.53 12.46
CA ARG A 249 2.09 11.50 12.93
C ARG A 249 1.48 12.88 12.93
N TYR A 250 1.60 13.60 14.01
CA TYR A 250 1.10 14.97 14.16
C TYR A 250 2.21 15.99 13.97
N ASP A 251 1.88 17.12 13.34
CA ASP A 251 2.69 18.33 13.31
C ASP A 251 1.78 19.52 13.66
N GLU A 252 2.17 20.33 14.65
CA GLU A 252 1.37 21.47 15.09
C GLU A 252 1.33 22.63 14.06
N ASN A 253 2.15 22.54 13.00
CA ASN A 253 2.13 23.49 11.89
C ASN A 253 1.29 22.99 10.68
N GLU A 254 0.86 21.73 10.70
CA GLU A 254 0.18 21.07 9.59
C GLU A 254 -1.14 20.45 10.02
N LEU A 255 -2.27 21.08 9.61
CA LEU A 255 -3.60 20.62 9.99
C LEU A 255 -4.02 19.33 9.28
N LEU A 256 -3.77 19.22 7.98
CA LEU A 256 -4.40 18.20 7.14
C LEU A 256 -3.56 16.93 6.97
N SER A 257 -2.25 17.01 7.13
CA SER A 257 -1.36 15.86 6.94
C SER A 257 -1.77 14.69 7.84
N ALA A 258 -1.91 14.95 9.15
CA ALA A 258 -2.34 13.92 10.09
C ALA A 258 -3.76 13.43 9.82
N LEU A 259 -4.70 14.34 9.47
CA LEU A 259 -6.09 13.98 9.22
C LEU A 259 -6.24 13.09 7.99
N PHE A 260 -5.61 13.45 6.86
CA PHE A 260 -5.67 12.61 5.66
C PHE A 260 -4.89 11.31 5.82
N GLY A 261 -3.79 11.30 6.59
CA GLY A 261 -3.13 10.07 7.01
C GLY A 261 -4.08 9.16 7.80
N VAL A 262 -4.82 9.69 8.76
CA VAL A 262 -5.85 8.93 9.51
C VAL A 262 -6.95 8.40 8.59
N ILE A 263 -7.43 9.19 7.63
CA ILE A 263 -8.45 8.75 6.65
C ILE A 263 -7.90 7.60 5.79
N HIS A 264 -6.66 7.74 5.31
CA HIS A 264 -5.95 6.72 4.54
C HIS A 264 -5.84 5.41 5.32
N GLU A 265 -5.26 5.46 6.52
CA GLU A 265 -5.11 4.26 7.37
C GLU A 265 -6.46 3.67 7.80
N THR A 266 -7.50 4.50 7.93
CA THR A 266 -8.86 4.02 8.18
C THR A 266 -9.39 3.20 7.00
N GLY A 267 -9.05 3.55 5.76
CA GLY A 267 -9.40 2.76 4.58
C GLY A 267 -8.79 1.35 4.64
N HIS A 268 -7.50 1.24 4.94
CA HIS A 268 -6.83 -0.03 5.20
C HIS A 268 -7.51 -0.82 6.34
N ALA A 269 -7.75 -0.14 7.45
CA ALA A 269 -8.35 -0.76 8.63
C ALA A 269 -9.77 -1.26 8.39
N ARG A 270 -10.59 -0.52 7.62
CA ARG A 270 -11.95 -0.93 7.27
C ARG A 270 -11.97 -2.19 6.42
N TYR A 271 -10.98 -2.35 5.52
CA TYR A 271 -10.80 -3.60 4.78
C TYR A 271 -10.48 -4.75 5.75
N GLU A 272 -9.44 -4.59 6.57
CA GLU A 272 -9.02 -5.62 7.53
C GLU A 272 -10.15 -6.01 8.49
N GLN A 273 -10.84 -5.04 9.10
CA GLN A 273 -11.95 -5.30 10.03
C GLN A 273 -13.14 -6.02 9.40
N ASN A 274 -13.28 -5.99 8.07
CA ASN A 274 -14.40 -6.61 7.34
C ASN A 274 -13.98 -7.84 6.50
N LEU A 275 -12.76 -8.33 6.64
CA LEU A 275 -12.33 -9.59 6.06
C LEU A 275 -13.19 -10.76 6.59
N PRO A 276 -13.36 -11.85 5.82
CA PRO A 276 -14.33 -12.90 6.11
C PRO A 276 -13.99 -13.70 7.37
N ARG A 277 -14.71 -13.43 8.46
CA ARG A 277 -14.53 -14.09 9.77
C ARG A 277 -14.79 -15.60 9.74
N SER A 278 -15.62 -16.07 8.82
CA SER A 278 -15.88 -17.50 8.64
C SER A 278 -14.65 -18.30 8.23
N TRP A 279 -13.63 -17.62 7.70
CA TRP A 279 -12.38 -18.24 7.26
C TRP A 279 -11.18 -17.79 8.10
N SER A 280 -11.43 -17.17 9.25
CA SER A 280 -10.36 -16.65 10.14
C SER A 280 -9.29 -17.71 10.40
N GLY A 281 -8.04 -17.30 10.33
CA GLY A 281 -6.87 -18.18 10.49
C GLY A 281 -6.49 -18.97 9.24
N GLN A 282 -7.17 -18.75 8.10
CA GLN A 282 -6.84 -19.39 6.83
C GLN A 282 -6.35 -18.36 5.81
N PRO A 283 -5.45 -18.74 4.88
CA PRO A 283 -4.93 -17.81 3.86
C PRO A 283 -6.01 -17.15 2.99
N ILE A 284 -7.11 -17.83 2.72
CA ILE A 284 -8.24 -17.28 1.97
C ILE A 284 -8.92 -16.10 2.68
N ALA A 285 -8.78 -15.99 4.01
CA ALA A 285 -9.32 -14.87 4.78
C ALA A 285 -8.48 -13.60 4.69
N LEU A 286 -7.26 -13.67 4.18
CA LEU A 286 -6.36 -12.51 4.06
C LEU A 286 -6.78 -11.59 2.90
N ALA A 287 -6.36 -10.33 2.96
CA ALA A 287 -6.52 -9.38 1.87
C ALA A 287 -5.89 -9.89 0.56
N ARG A 288 -6.48 -9.52 -0.61
CA ARG A 288 -6.11 -10.15 -1.89
C ARG A 288 -4.69 -9.83 -2.37
N SER A 289 -4.33 -8.56 -2.47
CA SER A 289 -3.02 -8.10 -2.95
C SER A 289 -2.67 -6.76 -2.33
N THR A 290 -1.40 -6.33 -2.48
CA THR A 290 -0.96 -5.03 -1.98
C THR A 290 -1.74 -3.89 -2.65
N ALA A 291 -1.97 -3.94 -3.97
CA ALA A 291 -2.73 -2.90 -4.67
C ALA A 291 -4.23 -2.91 -4.33
N ILE A 292 -4.84 -4.08 -4.07
CA ILE A 292 -6.23 -4.12 -3.59
C ILE A 292 -6.32 -3.53 -2.18
N HIS A 293 -5.33 -3.80 -1.33
CA HIS A 293 -5.25 -3.22 0.01
C HIS A 293 -5.07 -1.70 -0.05
N GLU A 294 -4.14 -1.22 -0.88
CA GLU A 294 -3.91 0.20 -1.14
C GLU A 294 -5.12 0.88 -1.81
N SER A 295 -5.87 0.15 -2.63
CA SER A 295 -7.08 0.70 -3.23
C SER A 295 -8.14 1.08 -2.19
N GLN A 296 -8.16 0.45 -1.02
CA GLN A 296 -9.10 0.78 0.05
C GLN A 296 -8.68 2.04 0.78
N SER A 297 -7.39 2.23 1.06
CA SER A 297 -6.86 3.47 1.63
C SER A 297 -7.07 4.66 0.70
N LEU A 298 -6.75 4.51 -0.59
CA LEU A 298 -6.93 5.55 -1.59
C LEU A 298 -8.39 5.79 -1.96
N PHE A 299 -9.26 4.77 -1.82
CA PHE A 299 -10.70 4.97 -1.93
C PHE A 299 -11.20 5.90 -0.83
N PHE A 300 -10.75 5.70 0.42
CA PHE A 300 -11.13 6.53 1.55
C PHE A 300 -10.48 7.91 1.48
N GLU A 301 -9.18 8.00 1.20
CA GLU A 301 -8.47 9.28 1.14
C GLU A 301 -8.80 10.06 -0.12
N MET A 302 -8.52 9.49 -1.30
CA MET A 302 -8.57 10.23 -2.56
C MET A 302 -9.99 10.30 -3.12
N GLN A 303 -10.71 9.18 -3.20
CA GLN A 303 -12.03 9.20 -3.83
C GLN A 303 -13.08 9.83 -2.94
N LEU A 304 -13.14 9.43 -1.66
CA LEU A 304 -14.10 9.94 -0.68
C LEU A 304 -13.60 11.21 0.00
N GLY A 305 -12.49 11.17 0.72
CA GLY A 305 -12.00 12.22 1.61
C GLY A 305 -11.69 13.55 0.93
N ARG A 306 -11.16 13.51 -0.31
CA ARG A 306 -10.89 14.71 -1.11
C ARG A 306 -12.03 15.07 -2.06
N SER A 307 -13.18 14.39 -2.00
CA SER A 307 -14.38 14.81 -2.74
C SER A 307 -14.94 16.13 -2.18
N LYS A 308 -15.53 16.94 -3.07
CA LYS A 308 -16.20 18.18 -2.66
C LYS A 308 -17.23 17.92 -1.55
N ALA A 309 -18.04 16.88 -1.70
CA ALA A 309 -19.09 16.53 -0.74
C ALA A 309 -18.54 16.25 0.66
N PHE A 310 -17.44 15.48 0.75
CA PHE A 310 -16.81 15.18 2.03
C PHE A 310 -16.09 16.41 2.63
N LEU A 311 -15.37 17.18 1.82
CA LEU A 311 -14.68 18.39 2.28
C LEU A 311 -15.66 19.41 2.85
N MET A 312 -16.81 19.64 2.19
CA MET A 312 -17.88 20.50 2.72
C MET A 312 -18.39 20.03 4.08
N ARG A 313 -18.55 18.72 4.24
CA ARG A 313 -18.94 18.12 5.52
C ARG A 313 -17.85 18.27 6.60
N LEU A 314 -16.58 18.25 6.22
CA LEU A 314 -15.45 18.37 7.14
C LEU A 314 -15.31 19.79 7.73
N ILE A 315 -15.68 20.83 6.98
CA ILE A 315 -15.56 22.24 7.39
C ILE A 315 -16.16 22.54 8.77
N PRO A 316 -17.40 22.12 9.11
CA PRO A 316 -17.95 22.36 10.43
C PRO A 316 -17.15 21.72 11.57
N ALA A 317 -16.60 20.52 11.35
CA ALA A 317 -15.76 19.84 12.34
C ALA A 317 -14.42 20.57 12.53
N VAL A 318 -13.74 20.92 11.44
CA VAL A 318 -12.49 21.69 11.48
C VAL A 318 -12.70 23.05 12.16
N THR A 319 -13.77 23.75 11.83
CA THR A 319 -14.12 25.05 12.45
C THR A 319 -14.40 24.91 13.95
N ARG A 320 -15.08 23.85 14.37
CA ARG A 320 -15.37 23.58 15.78
C ARG A 320 -14.08 23.32 16.57
N HIS A 321 -13.16 22.58 16.01
CA HIS A 321 -11.90 22.17 16.67
C HIS A 321 -10.84 23.29 16.65
N PHE A 322 -10.73 24.06 15.57
CA PHE A 322 -9.63 25.02 15.37
C PHE A 322 -10.08 26.49 15.26
N GLY A 323 -11.34 26.76 15.53
CA GLY A 323 -11.90 28.10 15.41
C GLY A 323 -12.23 28.52 13.96
N ASN A 324 -12.90 29.64 13.82
CA ASN A 324 -13.27 30.16 12.51
C ASN A 324 -12.08 30.88 11.87
N GLN A 325 -11.73 30.49 10.65
CA GLN A 325 -10.66 31.08 9.85
C GLN A 325 -11.14 31.29 8.41
N ALA A 326 -10.65 32.31 7.73
CA ALA A 326 -10.93 32.52 6.31
C ALA A 326 -10.44 31.34 5.44
N ALA A 327 -9.43 30.61 5.91
CA ALA A 327 -8.94 29.38 5.28
C ALA A 327 -10.00 28.27 5.19
N PHE A 328 -11.02 28.29 6.07
CA PHE A 328 -12.08 27.27 6.14
C PHE A 328 -13.36 27.70 5.37
N GLU A 329 -13.35 28.84 4.69
CA GLU A 329 -14.40 29.16 3.73
C GLU A 329 -14.46 28.11 2.62
N GLU A 330 -15.67 27.69 2.24
CA GLU A 330 -15.89 26.50 1.37
C GLU A 330 -15.01 26.48 0.13
N SER A 331 -15.04 27.55 -0.66
CA SER A 331 -14.29 27.62 -1.92
C SER A 331 -12.77 27.53 -1.71
N ASN A 332 -12.26 28.18 -0.66
CA ASN A 332 -10.85 28.16 -0.33
C ASN A 332 -10.42 26.79 0.23
N PHE A 333 -11.21 26.24 1.14
CA PHE A 333 -10.90 24.95 1.77
C PHE A 333 -10.85 23.82 0.75
N ILE A 334 -11.81 23.77 -0.18
CA ILE A 334 -11.82 22.79 -1.27
C ILE A 334 -10.59 22.98 -2.17
N ALA A 335 -10.35 24.19 -2.66
CA ALA A 335 -9.23 24.46 -3.55
C ALA A 335 -7.87 24.17 -2.88
N TRP A 336 -7.73 24.48 -1.59
CA TRP A 336 -6.51 24.21 -0.83
C TRP A 336 -6.24 22.71 -0.66
N ASN A 337 -7.29 21.91 -0.45
CA ASN A 337 -7.19 20.44 -0.35
C ASN A 337 -6.96 19.75 -1.70
N GLN A 338 -7.18 20.43 -2.80
CA GLN A 338 -7.00 19.92 -4.16
C GLN A 338 -5.84 20.59 -4.90
N GLN A 339 -4.86 21.15 -4.17
CA GLN A 339 -3.67 21.72 -4.79
C GLN A 339 -2.82 20.65 -5.46
N VAL A 340 -2.31 21.00 -6.65
CA VAL A 340 -1.35 20.18 -7.40
C VAL A 340 -0.03 20.93 -7.48
N LYS A 341 1.00 20.38 -6.88
CA LYS A 341 2.34 20.97 -6.81
C LYS A 341 3.39 19.90 -7.08
N PRO A 342 3.86 19.72 -8.31
CA PRO A 342 4.95 18.78 -8.59
C PRO A 342 6.14 19.04 -7.66
N GLY A 343 6.59 18.00 -6.98
CA GLY A 343 7.68 18.06 -6.01
C GLY A 343 8.65 16.90 -6.18
N PHE A 344 9.78 16.97 -5.49
CA PHE A 344 10.80 15.92 -5.56
C PHE A 344 10.40 14.64 -4.82
N ILE A 345 9.64 14.78 -3.72
CA ILE A 345 9.41 13.70 -2.75
C ILE A 345 8.09 12.99 -3.05
N ARG A 346 8.17 11.69 -3.29
CA ARG A 346 7.00 10.85 -3.62
C ARG A 346 5.92 10.87 -2.53
N VAL A 347 6.32 10.73 -1.27
CA VAL A 347 5.35 10.66 -0.15
C VAL A 347 4.60 11.97 0.08
N ASP A 348 5.10 13.10 -0.43
CA ASP A 348 4.48 14.41 -0.36
C ASP A 348 3.75 14.77 -1.66
N ALA A 349 3.75 13.88 -2.66
CA ALA A 349 3.20 14.16 -3.98
C ALA A 349 1.67 14.20 -3.95
N ASP A 350 1.10 15.14 -4.70
CA ASP A 350 -0.33 15.24 -4.92
C ASP A 350 -0.86 14.11 -5.83
N GLU A 351 -2.18 13.94 -5.86
CA GLU A 351 -2.86 12.86 -6.59
C GLU A 351 -2.52 12.83 -8.10
N VAL A 352 -2.28 14.00 -8.72
CA VAL A 352 -1.99 14.10 -10.15
C VAL A 352 -0.53 13.76 -10.46
N SER A 353 0.41 14.23 -9.63
CA SER A 353 1.85 14.00 -9.86
C SER A 353 2.35 12.64 -9.34
N TYR A 354 1.63 12.01 -8.40
CA TYR A 354 2.04 10.76 -7.76
C TYR A 354 2.34 9.60 -8.75
N PRO A 355 1.52 9.34 -9.80
CA PRO A 355 1.81 8.27 -10.75
C PRO A 355 3.15 8.40 -11.46
N ALA A 356 3.59 9.63 -11.77
CA ALA A 356 4.91 9.87 -12.38
C ALA A 356 6.04 9.36 -11.48
N HIS A 357 5.93 9.60 -10.16
CA HIS A 357 6.89 9.09 -9.17
C HIS A 357 6.94 7.55 -9.13
N VAL A 358 5.80 6.91 -9.23
CA VAL A 358 5.71 5.44 -9.18
C VAL A 358 6.23 4.82 -10.48
N ILE A 359 5.80 5.35 -11.64
CA ILE A 359 6.17 4.79 -12.93
C ILE A 359 7.68 4.91 -13.18
N LEU A 360 8.31 6.03 -12.79
CA LEU A 360 9.76 6.14 -12.93
C LEU A 360 10.51 5.05 -12.12
N ARG A 361 10.02 4.74 -10.90
CA ARG A 361 10.60 3.69 -10.06
C ARG A 361 10.40 2.31 -10.67
N TYR A 362 9.21 2.03 -11.15
CA TYR A 362 8.92 0.79 -11.87
C TYR A 362 9.86 0.56 -13.05
N GLU A 363 10.05 1.57 -13.88
CA GLU A 363 10.90 1.42 -15.06
C GLU A 363 12.37 1.20 -14.69
N ILE A 364 12.85 1.90 -13.64
CA ILE A 364 14.24 1.74 -13.17
C ILE A 364 14.43 0.38 -12.50
N GLU A 365 13.56 0.00 -11.55
CA GLU A 365 13.73 -1.26 -10.83
C GLU A 365 13.56 -2.48 -11.74
N ARG A 366 12.67 -2.41 -12.74
CA ARG A 366 12.51 -3.48 -13.72
C ARG A 366 13.78 -3.66 -14.54
N ALA A 367 14.34 -2.57 -15.09
CA ALA A 367 15.58 -2.62 -15.84
C ALA A 367 16.75 -3.11 -14.96
N LEU A 368 16.81 -2.65 -13.70
CA LEU A 368 17.84 -3.04 -12.76
C LEU A 368 17.78 -4.54 -12.43
N ILE A 369 16.60 -5.09 -12.12
CA ILE A 369 16.44 -6.50 -11.75
C ILE A 369 16.63 -7.42 -12.95
N ASN A 370 16.20 -7.01 -14.15
CA ASN A 370 16.43 -7.78 -15.38
C ASN A 370 17.88 -7.72 -15.86
N GLY A 371 18.71 -6.82 -15.32
CA GLY A 371 20.13 -6.68 -15.68
C GLY A 371 20.38 -5.81 -16.89
N ASP A 372 19.40 -4.99 -17.31
CA ASP A 372 19.53 -4.07 -18.42
C ASP A 372 20.34 -2.81 -18.05
N ILE A 373 20.40 -2.49 -16.76
CA ILE A 373 21.17 -1.37 -16.17
C ILE A 373 21.87 -1.81 -14.89
N GLU A 374 22.86 -1.03 -14.46
CA GLU A 374 23.53 -1.20 -13.17
C GLU A 374 23.16 -0.10 -12.17
N VAL A 375 23.52 -0.29 -10.89
CA VAL A 375 23.20 0.66 -9.80
C VAL A 375 23.72 2.06 -10.12
N ASP A 376 24.90 2.16 -10.74
CA ASP A 376 25.52 3.43 -11.07
C ASP A 376 24.77 4.24 -12.15
N ASP A 377 23.88 3.61 -12.92
CA ASP A 377 23.03 4.26 -13.93
C ASP A 377 21.79 4.95 -13.32
N ILE A 378 21.41 4.57 -12.08
CA ILE A 378 20.18 5.03 -11.43
C ILE A 378 20.06 6.56 -11.37
N PRO A 379 21.08 7.33 -10.92
CA PRO A 379 20.92 8.79 -10.81
C PRO A 379 20.65 9.49 -12.13
N ALA A 380 21.27 9.05 -13.21
CA ALA A 380 21.07 9.63 -14.54
C ALA A 380 19.67 9.35 -15.07
N LEU A 381 19.20 8.11 -14.98
CA LEU A 381 17.86 7.71 -15.39
C LEU A 381 16.78 8.35 -14.52
N TRP A 382 17.03 8.47 -13.22
CA TRP A 382 16.12 9.17 -12.30
C TRP A 382 15.94 10.64 -12.70
N ASN A 383 17.06 11.34 -12.94
CA ASN A 383 17.02 12.73 -13.38
C ASN A 383 16.31 12.90 -14.73
N GLU A 384 16.59 12.05 -15.71
CA GLU A 384 15.94 12.07 -17.02
C GLU A 384 14.41 11.97 -16.87
N LYS A 385 13.91 11.01 -16.10
CA LYS A 385 12.48 10.77 -15.92
C LYS A 385 11.80 11.86 -15.08
N MET A 386 12.43 12.33 -14.01
CA MET A 386 11.93 13.46 -13.22
C MET A 386 11.82 14.73 -14.06
N GLN A 387 12.82 15.01 -14.90
CA GLN A 387 12.77 16.16 -15.80
C GLN A 387 11.69 16.02 -16.87
N ALA A 388 11.55 14.83 -17.46
CA ALA A 388 10.59 14.59 -18.55
C ALA A 388 9.12 14.67 -18.06
N TRP A 389 8.82 14.18 -16.85
CA TRP A 389 7.44 14.04 -16.42
C TRP A 389 6.98 15.10 -15.41
N LEU A 390 7.90 15.62 -14.60
CA LEU A 390 7.58 16.60 -13.55
C LEU A 390 8.30 17.94 -13.76
N GLY A 391 9.17 18.06 -14.76
CA GLY A 391 9.94 19.28 -15.01
C GLY A 391 11.01 19.58 -13.96
N LEU A 392 11.41 18.58 -13.16
CA LEU A 392 12.29 18.74 -12.01
C LEU A 392 13.67 18.09 -12.27
N SER A 393 14.75 18.84 -12.05
CA SER A 393 16.11 18.29 -12.14
C SER A 393 16.62 17.82 -10.78
N THR A 394 17.10 16.57 -10.74
CA THR A 394 17.71 15.97 -9.56
C THR A 394 19.23 15.85 -9.67
N ILE A 395 19.87 16.53 -10.62
CA ILE A 395 21.34 16.53 -10.77
C ILE A 395 21.99 17.01 -9.47
N GLY A 396 22.84 16.17 -8.87
CA GLY A 396 23.52 16.47 -7.61
C GLY A 396 22.63 16.50 -6.36
N ASN A 397 21.34 16.21 -6.49
CA ASN A 397 20.37 16.14 -5.41
C ASN A 397 19.86 14.71 -5.21
N TYR A 398 20.75 13.80 -4.84
CA TYR A 398 20.43 12.39 -4.65
C TYR A 398 19.50 12.16 -3.46
N ARG A 399 19.63 12.96 -2.40
CA ARG A 399 18.82 12.92 -1.18
C ARG A 399 17.33 13.02 -1.47
N ASN A 400 16.93 13.95 -2.34
CA ASN A 400 15.54 14.15 -2.75
C ASN A 400 15.23 13.48 -4.11
N GLY A 401 16.22 12.86 -4.73
CA GLY A 401 16.12 12.04 -5.92
C GLY A 401 16.10 10.55 -5.58
N CYS A 402 17.06 9.82 -6.13
CA CYS A 402 17.10 8.36 -6.09
C CYS A 402 17.35 7.72 -4.71
N MET A 403 17.71 8.50 -3.69
CA MET A 403 17.92 8.01 -2.33
C MET A 403 16.71 8.23 -1.40
N GLN A 404 15.59 8.73 -1.91
CA GLN A 404 14.49 9.16 -1.04
C GLN A 404 13.68 8.03 -0.40
N ASP A 405 13.64 6.86 -1.01
CA ASP A 405 12.81 5.73 -0.57
C ASP A 405 13.62 4.64 0.14
N ILE A 406 13.04 4.05 1.16
CA ILE A 406 13.61 2.94 1.92
C ILE A 406 13.48 1.59 1.18
N HIS A 407 12.48 1.43 0.29
CA HIS A 407 12.09 0.15 -0.31
C HIS A 407 13.24 -0.63 -0.96
N TRP A 408 14.14 0.06 -1.63
CA TRP A 408 15.28 -0.60 -2.30
C TRP A 408 16.39 -1.00 -1.33
N THR A 409 16.44 -0.39 -0.14
CA THR A 409 17.50 -0.69 0.84
C THR A 409 17.41 -2.10 1.38
N ASP A 410 16.22 -2.69 1.44
CA ASP A 410 15.97 -4.06 1.89
C ASP A 410 15.60 -5.03 0.75
N GLY A 411 15.67 -4.55 -0.50
CA GLY A 411 15.37 -5.35 -1.69
C GLY A 411 13.89 -5.49 -1.98
N GLY A 412 13.07 -4.52 -1.61
CA GLY A 412 11.62 -4.45 -1.89
C GLY A 412 11.30 -4.11 -3.35
N PHE A 413 11.97 -4.75 -4.31
CA PHE A 413 11.71 -4.57 -5.74
C PHE A 413 10.41 -5.27 -6.15
N GLY A 414 9.63 -4.64 -7.04
CA GLY A 414 8.30 -5.09 -7.46
C GLY A 414 7.15 -4.53 -6.62
N TYR A 415 7.44 -3.77 -5.56
CA TYR A 415 6.43 -3.19 -4.67
C TYR A 415 5.78 -1.92 -5.25
N PHE A 416 6.56 -1.01 -5.85
CA PHE A 416 6.09 0.31 -6.27
C PHE A 416 4.87 0.32 -7.20
N PRO A 417 4.71 -0.61 -8.16
CA PRO A 417 3.53 -0.64 -9.00
C PRO A 417 2.21 -0.68 -8.22
N SER A 418 2.19 -1.31 -7.04
CA SER A 418 1.00 -1.46 -6.19
C SER A 418 0.35 -0.12 -5.83
N TYR A 419 1.14 0.93 -5.66
CA TYR A 419 0.63 2.27 -5.34
C TYR A 419 -0.25 2.86 -6.45
N THR A 420 0.26 2.89 -7.70
CA THR A 420 -0.53 3.42 -8.83
C THR A 420 -1.65 2.48 -9.24
N LEU A 421 -1.43 1.16 -9.16
CA LEU A 421 -2.51 0.18 -9.32
C LEU A 421 -3.61 0.40 -8.29
N GLY A 422 -3.26 0.64 -7.03
CA GLY A 422 -4.20 0.98 -5.96
C GLY A 422 -5.05 2.20 -6.29
N ALA A 423 -4.44 3.27 -6.80
CA ALA A 423 -5.15 4.48 -7.23
C ALA A 423 -6.12 4.21 -8.40
N MET A 424 -5.69 3.39 -9.37
CA MET A 424 -6.55 3.00 -10.49
C MET A 424 -7.72 2.13 -10.04
N TYR A 425 -7.48 1.13 -9.18
CA TYR A 425 -8.54 0.31 -8.58
C TYR A 425 -9.51 1.16 -7.77
N ALA A 426 -9.03 2.09 -6.94
CA ALA A 426 -9.87 2.98 -6.15
C ALA A 426 -10.80 3.80 -7.05
N ALA A 427 -10.29 4.40 -8.13
CA ALA A 427 -11.08 5.18 -9.08
C ALA A 427 -12.13 4.32 -9.81
N GLN A 428 -11.74 3.11 -10.24
CA GLN A 428 -12.67 2.19 -10.91
C GLN A 428 -13.77 1.69 -9.97
N LEU A 429 -13.43 1.34 -8.73
CA LEU A 429 -14.37 0.93 -7.68
C LEU A 429 -15.33 2.08 -7.32
N PHE A 430 -14.81 3.30 -7.16
CA PHE A 430 -15.66 4.46 -6.86
C PHE A 430 -16.64 4.77 -8.00
N SER A 431 -16.19 4.66 -9.24
CA SER A 431 -17.05 4.77 -10.42
C SER A 431 -18.15 3.69 -10.44
N ALA A 432 -17.81 2.44 -10.08
CA ALA A 432 -18.79 1.36 -9.97
C ALA A 432 -19.80 1.60 -8.84
N ALA A 433 -19.31 2.07 -7.67
CA ALA A 433 -20.17 2.43 -6.54
C ALA A 433 -21.15 3.56 -6.91
N ASN A 434 -20.69 4.60 -7.62
CA ASN A 434 -21.57 5.67 -8.10
C ASN A 434 -22.66 5.19 -9.07
N ARG A 435 -22.36 4.17 -9.91
CA ARG A 435 -23.39 3.57 -10.78
C ARG A 435 -24.42 2.76 -9.98
N ALA A 436 -23.96 2.10 -8.92
CA ALA A 436 -24.83 1.26 -8.07
C ALA A 436 -25.64 2.08 -7.05
N LEU A 437 -25.15 3.26 -6.67
CA LEU A 437 -25.71 4.14 -5.64
C LEU A 437 -25.92 5.54 -6.22
N PRO A 438 -27.03 5.81 -6.93
CA PRO A 438 -27.24 7.08 -7.66
C PRO A 438 -27.14 8.34 -6.79
N ASP A 439 -27.53 8.24 -5.49
CA ASP A 439 -27.51 9.37 -4.53
C ASP A 439 -26.22 9.43 -3.70
N LEU A 440 -25.15 8.75 -4.13
CA LEU A 440 -23.92 8.59 -3.34
C LEU A 440 -23.33 9.95 -2.91
N ASN A 441 -23.23 10.92 -3.80
CA ASN A 441 -22.68 12.24 -3.46
C ASN A 441 -23.54 12.99 -2.42
N GLN A 442 -24.86 12.84 -2.46
CA GLN A 442 -25.75 13.41 -1.46
C GLN A 442 -25.58 12.70 -0.11
N SER A 443 -25.53 11.37 -0.12
CA SER A 443 -25.28 10.57 1.09
C SER A 443 -23.95 10.92 1.74
N ILE A 444 -22.86 11.11 0.96
CA ILE A 444 -21.57 11.59 1.45
C ILE A 444 -21.70 12.95 2.13
N ALA A 445 -22.37 13.92 1.49
CA ALA A 445 -22.58 15.24 2.06
C ALA A 445 -23.38 15.21 3.38
N GLN A 446 -24.29 14.26 3.53
CA GLN A 446 -25.09 14.04 4.73
C GLN A 446 -24.35 13.20 5.80
N GLY A 447 -23.23 12.54 5.43
CA GLY A 447 -22.48 11.62 6.30
C GLY A 447 -23.14 10.23 6.43
N GLU A 448 -23.91 9.86 5.45
CA GLU A 448 -24.59 8.57 5.38
C GLU A 448 -23.77 7.60 4.53
N PHE A 449 -22.74 7.00 5.14
CA PHE A 449 -21.81 6.09 4.45
C PHE A 449 -22.26 4.64 4.44
N GLY A 450 -23.35 4.28 5.11
CA GLY A 450 -23.77 2.89 5.31
C GLY A 450 -23.94 2.10 4.02
N ALA A 451 -24.64 2.66 3.02
CA ALA A 451 -24.85 2.02 1.72
C ALA A 451 -23.53 1.81 0.96
N LEU A 452 -22.61 2.80 1.02
CA LEU A 452 -21.29 2.70 0.40
C LEU A 452 -20.44 1.59 1.03
N PHE A 453 -20.39 1.55 2.36
CA PHE A 453 -19.61 0.54 3.08
C PHE A 453 -20.20 -0.87 2.89
N GLU A 454 -21.52 -0.97 2.81
CA GLU A 454 -22.16 -2.25 2.48
C GLU A 454 -21.83 -2.69 1.05
N TRP A 455 -21.80 -1.76 0.09
CA TRP A 455 -21.37 -2.07 -1.28
C TRP A 455 -19.91 -2.56 -1.33
N LEU A 456 -18.99 -1.89 -0.62
CA LEU A 456 -17.58 -2.32 -0.50
C LEU A 456 -17.48 -3.69 0.18
N ARG A 457 -18.25 -3.91 1.25
CA ARG A 457 -18.27 -5.18 1.97
C ARG A 457 -18.70 -6.32 1.03
N GLN A 458 -19.78 -6.15 0.28
CA GLN A 458 -20.33 -7.17 -0.61
C GLN A 458 -19.44 -7.45 -1.83
N ASN A 459 -18.77 -6.44 -2.37
CA ASN A 459 -18.04 -6.57 -3.62
C ASN A 459 -16.53 -6.81 -3.45
N ILE A 460 -15.95 -6.41 -2.30
CA ILE A 460 -14.52 -6.53 -2.04
C ILE A 460 -14.23 -7.25 -0.72
N TRP A 461 -14.65 -6.67 0.41
CA TRP A 461 -14.11 -7.03 1.72
C TRP A 461 -14.39 -8.46 2.15
N GLN A 462 -15.63 -8.94 1.97
CA GLN A 462 -16.04 -10.30 2.39
C GLN A 462 -15.46 -11.43 1.55
N HIS A 463 -14.73 -11.10 0.49
CA HIS A 463 -14.16 -12.12 -0.40
C HIS A 463 -12.74 -12.54 0.00
N GLY A 464 -12.02 -11.72 0.78
CA GLY A 464 -10.63 -12.01 1.12
C GLY A 464 -9.81 -12.33 -0.12
N SER A 465 -9.09 -13.44 -0.09
CA SER A 465 -8.30 -13.96 -1.21
C SER A 465 -9.00 -15.09 -2.00
N ARG A 466 -10.32 -15.22 -1.91
CA ARG A 466 -11.09 -16.25 -2.62
C ARG A 466 -10.91 -16.18 -4.13
N PHE A 467 -10.96 -14.98 -4.70
CA PHE A 467 -10.81 -14.73 -6.13
C PHE A 467 -9.39 -14.26 -6.47
N THR A 468 -8.99 -14.39 -7.73
CA THR A 468 -7.82 -13.66 -8.24
C THR A 468 -8.14 -12.15 -8.25
N THR A 469 -7.12 -11.29 -8.32
CA THR A 469 -7.31 -9.84 -8.37
C THR A 469 -8.19 -9.43 -9.56
N GLU A 470 -7.94 -10.00 -10.75
CA GLU A 470 -8.73 -9.73 -11.95
C GLU A 470 -10.19 -10.17 -11.81
N GLN A 471 -10.42 -11.38 -11.26
CA GLN A 471 -11.77 -11.87 -11.00
C GLN A 471 -12.52 -10.98 -10.02
N LEU A 472 -11.87 -10.57 -8.91
CA LEU A 472 -12.46 -9.72 -7.90
C LEU A 472 -12.91 -8.38 -8.50
N ILE A 473 -12.02 -7.71 -9.23
CA ILE A 473 -12.31 -6.41 -9.85
C ILE A 473 -13.36 -6.54 -10.96
N THR A 474 -13.28 -7.58 -11.79
CA THR A 474 -14.27 -7.80 -12.85
C THR A 474 -15.66 -8.04 -12.27
N GLN A 475 -15.77 -8.81 -11.19
CA GLN A 475 -17.06 -9.03 -10.51
C GLN A 475 -17.61 -7.74 -9.88
N ALA A 476 -16.73 -6.95 -9.23
CA ALA A 476 -17.13 -5.72 -8.54
C ALA A 476 -17.52 -4.59 -9.51
N THR A 477 -16.89 -4.51 -10.68
CA THR A 477 -16.99 -3.32 -11.55
C THR A 477 -17.57 -3.61 -12.94
N GLY A 478 -17.63 -4.89 -13.35
CA GLY A 478 -18.11 -5.35 -14.65
C GLY A 478 -17.03 -5.54 -15.70
N GLU A 479 -15.76 -5.21 -15.40
CA GLU A 479 -14.63 -5.34 -16.33
C GLU A 479 -13.28 -5.42 -15.60
N PRO A 480 -12.22 -5.90 -16.25
CA PRO A 480 -10.85 -5.86 -15.74
C PRO A 480 -10.38 -4.41 -15.47
N LEU A 481 -9.21 -4.26 -14.80
CA LEU A 481 -8.62 -2.96 -14.52
C LEU A 481 -8.45 -2.12 -15.79
N SER A 482 -8.91 -0.86 -15.72
CA SER A 482 -8.78 0.12 -16.80
C SER A 482 -8.35 1.50 -16.27
N SER A 483 -7.26 2.03 -16.82
CA SER A 483 -6.72 3.36 -16.50
C SER A 483 -7.68 4.52 -16.82
N ARG A 484 -8.69 4.30 -17.69
CA ARG A 484 -9.66 5.34 -18.09
C ARG A 484 -10.44 5.90 -16.91
N TYR A 485 -10.74 5.10 -15.88
CA TYR A 485 -11.46 5.57 -14.68
C TYR A 485 -10.61 6.52 -13.86
N PHE A 486 -9.33 6.21 -13.73
CA PHE A 486 -8.39 7.07 -13.05
C PHE A 486 -8.20 8.40 -13.80
N ARG A 487 -8.01 8.36 -15.12
CA ARG A 487 -7.96 9.55 -15.95
C ARG A 487 -9.22 10.40 -15.83
N SER A 488 -10.40 9.80 -16.00
CA SER A 488 -11.68 10.52 -15.91
C SER A 488 -11.88 11.15 -14.53
N HIS A 489 -11.44 10.46 -13.47
CA HIS A 489 -11.49 10.98 -12.11
C HIS A 489 -10.60 12.22 -11.95
N LEU A 490 -9.35 12.17 -12.40
CA LEU A 490 -8.43 13.31 -12.30
C LEU A 490 -8.90 14.50 -13.14
N GLU A 491 -9.35 14.27 -14.39
CA GLU A 491 -9.90 15.31 -15.25
C GLU A 491 -11.12 15.98 -14.59
N ALA A 492 -12.07 15.20 -14.06
CA ALA A 492 -13.28 15.73 -13.44
C ALA A 492 -13.03 16.51 -12.14
N ARG A 493 -11.98 16.17 -11.40
CA ARG A 493 -11.64 16.84 -10.12
C ARG A 493 -10.84 18.11 -10.35
N TYR A 494 -9.90 18.10 -11.28
CA TYR A 494 -8.88 19.13 -11.36
C TYR A 494 -9.05 20.10 -12.56
N LEU A 495 -9.78 19.70 -13.61
CA LEU A 495 -10.13 20.55 -14.77
C LEU A 495 -11.57 21.05 -14.72
#